data_74a62f2d14321473c8b004c25d3e2362
#
_entry.id   74a62f2d14321473c8b004c25d3e2362
#
_cell.length_a   1.000
_cell.length_b   1.000
_cell.length_c   1.000
_cell.angle_alpha   90.00
_cell.angle_beta   90.00
_cell.angle_gamma   90.00
#
_symmetry.space_group_name_H-M   'P 1'
#
loop_
_entity.id
_entity.type
_entity.pdbx_description
1 polymer ?
#
loop_
_entity_poly.entity_id
_entity_poly.type
_entity_poly.pdbx_seq_one_letter_code
_entity_poly.pdbx_strand_id
1 'polypeptide(L)'
;SQGFTLERDIAPGEAVFIDVDGNLHTRVCTEPGAHTPCIFEHVYFARPDSLMDSISVYKARLRMGVKLADKLKRLRPDHDIDVVIPIPDTSRTSALELANRLGLKYREGFVKNRYIGRTFIMPGQSQRKKSVRQKLNAIDLEFKGKNVLLIDDSIVRGTTSKQIIQMARDSGARKVYFASAAPAIRYPNVYGIDMPAASELIAAGKTNSEVEKLIGADWLIYQDLDDLIAAAGEGNPAITRYECSVFNGEYIT
;
A
#
# COMPACT_ATOMS: atom_id res chain seq x y z
N SER A 1 19.42 -6.28 14.39
CA SER A 1 19.42 -6.33 15.85
C SER A 1 20.63 -5.55 16.37
N GLN A 2 20.36 -4.54 17.18
CA GLN A 2 21.41 -3.67 17.76
C GLN A 2 21.63 -3.98 19.24
N GLY A 3 21.32 -5.20 19.66
CA GLY A 3 21.50 -5.63 21.06
C GLY A 3 20.37 -5.17 22.01
N PHE A 4 19.28 -4.62 21.49
CA PHE A 4 18.12 -4.29 22.30
C PHE A 4 17.17 -5.48 22.44
N THR A 5 16.52 -5.57 23.59
CA THR A 5 15.44 -6.52 23.86
C THR A 5 14.13 -5.74 23.96
N LEU A 6 13.09 -6.22 23.27
CA LEU A 6 11.76 -5.68 23.42
C LEU A 6 11.23 -6.07 24.81
N GLU A 7 10.89 -5.10 25.64
CA GLU A 7 10.31 -5.36 26.96
C GLU A 7 8.81 -5.64 26.86
N ARG A 8 8.07 -4.75 26.19
CA ARG A 8 6.63 -4.85 25.97
C ARG A 8 6.15 -3.81 24.96
N ASP A 9 4.95 -3.97 24.47
CA ASP A 9 4.24 -2.94 23.74
C ASP A 9 3.66 -1.87 24.68
N ILE A 10 3.44 -0.66 24.14
CA ILE A 10 2.74 0.42 24.87
C ILE A 10 1.24 0.17 24.77
N ALA A 11 0.54 0.24 25.91
CA ALA A 11 -0.90 0.03 25.95
C ALA A 11 -1.68 1.21 25.34
N PRO A 12 -2.88 0.99 24.79
CA PRO A 12 -3.75 2.08 24.34
C PRO A 12 -3.98 3.10 25.46
N GLY A 13 -3.81 4.38 25.16
CA GLY A 13 -3.96 5.46 26.14
C GLY A 13 -2.81 5.64 27.12
N GLU A 14 -1.73 4.86 26.99
CA GLU A 14 -0.54 4.97 27.81
C GLU A 14 0.44 6.03 27.26
N ALA A 15 0.88 6.93 28.12
CA ALA A 15 2.00 7.83 27.86
C ALA A 15 3.30 7.23 28.40
N VAL A 16 4.37 7.38 27.64
CA VAL A 16 5.72 6.94 28.01
C VAL A 16 6.65 8.12 27.95
N PHE A 17 7.47 8.28 28.98
CA PHE A 17 8.51 9.32 29.06
C PHE A 17 9.81 8.70 29.58
N ILE A 18 10.92 8.97 28.89
CA ILE A 18 12.25 8.58 29.31
C ILE A 18 13.00 9.86 29.68
N ASP A 19 13.45 9.95 30.94
CA ASP A 19 14.19 11.11 31.42
C ASP A 19 15.66 11.10 30.97
N VAL A 20 16.38 12.18 31.27
CA VAL A 20 17.79 12.34 30.90
C VAL A 20 18.73 11.35 31.57
N ASP A 21 18.31 10.75 32.66
CA ASP A 21 19.05 9.72 33.40
C ASP A 21 18.74 8.30 32.90
N GLY A 22 17.82 8.19 31.90
CA GLY A 22 17.43 6.93 31.27
C GLY A 22 16.33 6.17 32.01
N ASN A 23 15.66 6.77 33.01
CA ASN A 23 14.55 6.13 33.71
C ASN A 23 13.27 6.16 32.88
N LEU A 24 12.59 5.03 32.83
CA LEU A 24 11.30 4.88 32.14
C LEU A 24 10.15 5.24 33.08
N HIS A 25 9.35 6.21 32.67
CA HIS A 25 8.12 6.62 33.35
C HIS A 25 6.93 6.30 32.45
N THR A 26 5.90 5.66 32.99
CA THR A 26 4.69 5.32 32.25
C THR A 26 3.45 5.76 33.03
N ARG A 27 2.41 6.17 32.29
CA ARG A 27 1.13 6.55 32.88
C ARG A 27 0.00 6.27 31.90
N VAL A 28 -1.02 5.55 32.34
CA VAL A 28 -2.28 5.46 31.61
C VAL A 28 -3.03 6.78 31.77
N CYS A 29 -3.25 7.49 30.67
CA CYS A 29 -3.81 8.85 30.64
C CYS A 29 -5.30 8.89 30.33
N THR A 30 -5.87 7.77 29.86
CA THR A 30 -7.29 7.64 29.53
C THR A 30 -7.73 6.21 29.80
N GLU A 31 -9.03 6.01 29.96
CA GLU A 31 -9.58 4.66 30.04
C GLU A 31 -9.13 3.84 28.83
N PRO A 32 -8.65 2.61 29.03
CA PRO A 32 -8.20 1.77 27.93
C PRO A 32 -9.36 1.47 26.98
N GLY A 33 -9.27 1.99 25.76
CA GLY A 33 -10.18 1.63 24.68
C GLY A 33 -9.89 0.21 24.15
N ALA A 34 -10.77 -0.29 23.30
CA ALA A 34 -10.51 -1.54 22.59
C ALA A 34 -9.25 -1.39 21.72
N HIS A 35 -8.41 -2.44 21.72
CA HIS A 35 -7.25 -2.48 20.83
C HIS A 35 -7.71 -2.52 19.37
N THR A 36 -7.40 -1.45 18.62
CA THR A 36 -7.84 -1.27 17.24
C THR A 36 -6.64 -0.84 16.40
N PRO A 37 -5.80 -1.81 15.96
CA PRO A 37 -4.54 -1.50 15.27
C PRO A 37 -4.80 -0.88 13.90
N CYS A 38 -3.89 -0.02 13.47
CA CYS A 38 -3.93 0.60 12.17
C CYS A 38 -3.70 -0.44 11.07
N ILE A 39 -4.68 -0.64 10.18
CA ILE A 39 -4.57 -1.61 9.09
C ILE A 39 -3.51 -1.20 8.06
N PHE A 40 -3.19 0.08 7.96
CA PHE A 40 -2.23 0.61 6.99
C PHE A 40 -0.79 0.16 7.28
N GLU A 41 -0.50 -0.28 8.51
CA GLU A 41 0.75 -0.96 8.86
C GLU A 41 0.94 -2.23 8.01
N HIS A 42 -0.10 -3.04 7.86
CA HIS A 42 -0.06 -4.24 7.02
C HIS A 42 0.04 -3.92 5.54
N VAL A 43 -0.53 -2.79 5.09
CA VAL A 43 -0.49 -2.35 3.69
C VAL A 43 0.91 -1.86 3.32
N TYR A 44 1.47 -0.91 4.09
CA TYR A 44 2.64 -0.16 3.65
C TYR A 44 3.75 0.00 4.70
N PHE A 45 3.44 0.45 5.94
CA PHE A 45 4.48 0.94 6.85
C PHE A 45 5.34 -0.15 7.45
N ALA A 46 4.73 -1.25 7.93
CA ALA A 46 5.48 -2.31 8.56
C ALA A 46 6.41 -3.01 7.57
N ARG A 47 7.57 -3.43 8.05
CA ARG A 47 8.51 -4.23 7.25
C ARG A 47 7.88 -5.60 6.96
N PRO A 48 8.16 -6.20 5.80
CA PRO A 48 7.57 -7.49 5.44
C PRO A 48 7.94 -8.63 6.40
N ASP A 49 9.09 -8.53 7.06
CA ASP A 49 9.57 -9.50 8.06
C ASP A 49 9.03 -9.26 9.47
N SER A 50 8.18 -8.24 9.67
CA SER A 50 7.61 -7.90 10.98
C SER A 50 6.42 -8.80 11.35
N LEU A 51 6.27 -8.99 12.66
CA LEU A 51 5.05 -9.46 13.29
C LEU A 51 4.37 -8.28 13.99
N MET A 52 3.14 -7.96 13.59
CA MET A 52 2.31 -6.91 14.19
C MET A 52 1.10 -7.60 14.82
N ASP A 53 0.91 -7.45 16.13
CA ASP A 53 -0.16 -8.17 16.87
C ASP A 53 -0.19 -9.68 16.58
N SER A 54 0.98 -10.31 16.53
CA SER A 54 1.18 -11.72 16.16
C SER A 54 0.80 -12.06 14.70
N ILE A 55 0.50 -11.07 13.88
CA ILE A 55 0.20 -11.23 12.45
C ILE A 55 1.47 -11.01 11.63
N SER A 56 1.83 -11.98 10.81
CA SER A 56 2.92 -11.81 9.84
C SER A 56 2.50 -10.85 8.74
N VAL A 57 3.19 -9.71 8.62
CA VAL A 57 2.98 -8.71 7.56
C VAL A 57 3.15 -9.33 6.17
N TYR A 58 4.15 -10.21 6.02
CA TYR A 58 4.39 -10.93 4.78
C TYR A 58 3.17 -11.78 4.36
N LYS A 59 2.63 -12.58 5.29
CA LYS A 59 1.45 -13.42 5.03
C LYS A 59 0.20 -12.57 4.74
N ALA A 60 0.00 -11.48 5.47
CA ALA A 60 -1.11 -10.56 5.20
C ALA A 60 -1.04 -10.02 3.76
N ARG A 61 0.14 -9.59 3.30
CA ARG A 61 0.34 -9.11 1.91
C ARG A 61 0.15 -10.20 0.86
N LEU A 62 0.54 -11.45 1.11
CA LEU A 62 0.22 -12.57 0.22
C LEU A 62 -1.30 -12.71 0.07
N ARG A 63 -2.05 -12.71 1.20
CA ARG A 63 -3.52 -12.81 1.19
C ARG A 63 -4.18 -11.65 0.47
N MET A 64 -3.67 -10.42 0.62
CA MET A 64 -4.13 -9.27 -0.17
C MET A 64 -4.02 -9.55 -1.68
N GLY A 65 -2.93 -10.18 -2.12
CA GLY A 65 -2.76 -10.61 -3.51
C GLY A 65 -3.79 -11.64 -3.96
N VAL A 66 -4.08 -12.63 -3.12
CA VAL A 66 -5.13 -13.64 -3.38
C VAL A 66 -6.50 -12.97 -3.55
N LYS A 67 -6.90 -12.14 -2.58
CA LYS A 67 -8.19 -11.44 -2.59
C LYS A 67 -8.35 -10.54 -3.82
N LEU A 68 -7.31 -9.80 -4.17
CA LEU A 68 -7.31 -8.95 -5.35
C LEU A 68 -7.40 -9.76 -6.65
N ALA A 69 -6.74 -10.92 -6.71
CA ALA A 69 -6.86 -11.84 -7.86
C ALA A 69 -8.28 -12.41 -8.02
N ASP A 70 -8.91 -12.82 -6.91
CA ASP A 70 -10.28 -13.34 -6.92
C ASP A 70 -11.27 -12.24 -7.34
N LYS A 71 -11.07 -11.01 -6.89
CA LYS A 71 -11.83 -9.84 -7.36
C LYS A 71 -11.65 -9.62 -8.87
N LEU A 72 -10.42 -9.68 -9.36
CA LEU A 72 -10.11 -9.49 -10.78
C LEU A 72 -10.82 -10.55 -11.63
N LYS A 73 -10.75 -11.83 -11.25
CA LYS A 73 -11.46 -12.94 -11.93
C LYS A 73 -12.95 -12.70 -11.98
N ARG A 74 -13.53 -12.19 -10.90
CA ARG A 74 -14.97 -11.89 -10.82
C ARG A 74 -15.38 -10.75 -11.75
N LEU A 75 -14.57 -9.69 -11.82
CA LEU A 75 -14.87 -8.49 -12.62
C LEU A 75 -14.50 -8.60 -14.10
N ARG A 76 -13.44 -9.35 -14.41
CA ARG A 76 -12.92 -9.56 -15.77
C ARG A 76 -12.41 -10.98 -15.97
N PRO A 77 -13.29 -11.97 -16.06
CA PRO A 77 -12.90 -13.37 -16.29
C PRO A 77 -12.11 -13.55 -17.60
N ASP A 78 -12.47 -12.79 -18.63
CA ASP A 78 -11.83 -12.82 -19.97
C ASP A 78 -10.79 -11.71 -20.15
N HIS A 79 -9.99 -11.44 -19.10
CA HIS A 79 -8.93 -10.43 -19.18
C HIS A 79 -7.84 -10.82 -20.18
N ASP A 80 -7.25 -9.82 -20.84
CA ASP A 80 -6.15 -9.98 -21.80
C ASP A 80 -4.77 -9.56 -21.23
N ILE A 81 -4.57 -9.75 -19.92
CA ILE A 81 -3.34 -9.42 -19.23
C ILE A 81 -2.26 -10.44 -19.61
N ASP A 82 -1.12 -9.95 -20.11
CA ASP A 82 0.03 -10.79 -20.49
C ASP A 82 1.01 -11.01 -19.31
N VAL A 83 1.12 -9.99 -18.43
CA VAL A 83 2.13 -9.98 -17.36
C VAL A 83 1.72 -9.12 -16.19
N VAL A 84 2.09 -9.55 -14.99
CA VAL A 84 1.95 -8.80 -13.72
C VAL A 84 3.29 -8.23 -13.34
N ILE A 85 3.34 -6.92 -13.08
CA ILE A 85 4.55 -6.18 -12.75
C ILE A 85 4.33 -5.39 -11.45
N PRO A 86 5.09 -5.65 -10.37
CA PRO A 86 5.00 -4.88 -9.14
C PRO A 86 5.65 -3.52 -9.28
N ILE A 87 5.13 -2.54 -8.54
CA ILE A 87 5.83 -1.31 -8.25
C ILE A 87 6.70 -1.54 -7.01
N PRO A 88 8.05 -1.49 -7.12
CA PRO A 88 8.91 -1.87 -6.01
C PRO A 88 8.86 -0.84 -4.88
N ASP A 89 8.98 -1.24 -3.59
CA ASP A 89 9.32 -2.61 -3.16
C ASP A 89 8.12 -3.33 -2.51
N THR A 90 7.16 -2.59 -1.94
CA THR A 90 6.12 -3.07 -1.01
C THR A 90 5.10 -3.97 -1.69
N SER A 91 4.77 -3.71 -2.95
CA SER A 91 3.75 -4.47 -3.69
C SER A 91 4.21 -5.83 -4.24
N ARG A 92 5.52 -6.14 -4.17
CA ARG A 92 6.08 -7.39 -4.72
C ARG A 92 5.38 -8.65 -4.22
N THR A 93 5.13 -8.70 -2.92
CA THR A 93 4.50 -9.87 -2.29
C THR A 93 3.09 -10.09 -2.79
N SER A 94 2.27 -9.03 -2.80
CA SER A 94 0.89 -9.11 -3.30
C SER A 94 0.85 -9.39 -4.80
N ALA A 95 1.73 -8.79 -5.58
CA ALA A 95 1.81 -9.00 -7.03
C ALA A 95 2.23 -10.43 -7.39
N LEU A 96 3.17 -11.01 -6.63
CA LEU A 96 3.61 -12.39 -6.83
C LEU A 96 2.44 -13.35 -6.65
N GLU A 97 1.73 -13.23 -5.53
CA GLU A 97 0.63 -14.15 -5.22
C GLU A 97 -0.57 -13.94 -6.15
N LEU A 98 -0.86 -12.67 -6.51
CA LEU A 98 -1.87 -12.37 -7.52
C LEU A 98 -1.53 -13.04 -8.87
N ALA A 99 -0.28 -12.94 -9.33
CA ALA A 99 0.14 -13.58 -10.57
C ALA A 99 -0.01 -15.09 -10.52
N ASN A 100 0.44 -15.72 -9.42
CA ASN A 100 0.27 -17.15 -9.18
C ASN A 100 -1.20 -17.56 -9.24
N ARG A 101 -2.07 -16.85 -8.54
CA ARG A 101 -3.51 -17.12 -8.47
C ARG A 101 -4.22 -16.98 -9.82
N LEU A 102 -3.75 -16.07 -10.66
CA LEU A 102 -4.27 -15.86 -12.01
C LEU A 102 -3.64 -16.77 -13.07
N GLY A 103 -2.55 -17.49 -12.77
CA GLY A 103 -1.77 -18.24 -13.74
C GLY A 103 -1.00 -17.33 -14.72
N LEU A 104 -0.70 -16.11 -14.32
CA LEU A 104 0.01 -15.12 -15.13
C LEU A 104 1.51 -15.08 -14.83
N LYS A 105 2.28 -14.58 -15.78
CA LYS A 105 3.71 -14.33 -15.57
C LYS A 105 3.91 -13.16 -14.60
N TYR A 106 4.72 -13.35 -13.55
CA TYR A 106 5.28 -12.29 -12.74
C TYR A 106 6.61 -11.84 -13.31
N ARG A 107 6.85 -10.54 -13.43
CA ARG A 107 8.12 -9.97 -13.90
C ARG A 107 8.46 -8.68 -13.13
N GLU A 108 9.74 -8.50 -12.86
CA GLU A 108 10.29 -7.24 -12.34
C GLU A 108 10.48 -6.28 -13.52
N GLY A 109 9.47 -5.47 -13.83
CA GLY A 109 9.54 -4.49 -14.93
C GLY A 109 10.18 -3.17 -14.54
N PHE A 110 10.31 -2.90 -13.23
CA PHE A 110 10.94 -1.70 -12.70
C PHE A 110 12.11 -2.01 -11.79
N VAL A 111 13.21 -1.28 -11.98
CA VAL A 111 14.38 -1.33 -11.10
C VAL A 111 14.47 -0.04 -10.31
N LYS A 112 14.51 -0.17 -8.97
CA LYS A 112 14.66 0.96 -8.07
C LYS A 112 16.12 1.36 -7.93
N ASN A 113 16.42 2.64 -8.14
CA ASN A 113 17.74 3.18 -7.83
C ASN A 113 17.93 3.25 -6.31
N ARG A 114 18.79 2.37 -5.78
CA ARG A 114 19.06 2.23 -4.34
C ARG A 114 19.80 3.41 -3.72
N TYR A 115 20.43 4.23 -4.56
CA TYR A 115 21.23 5.39 -4.11
C TYR A 115 20.40 6.66 -3.91
N ILE A 116 19.12 6.65 -4.27
CA ILE A 116 18.21 7.79 -4.11
C ILE A 116 17.21 7.49 -3.00
N GLY A 117 17.26 8.27 -1.92
CA GLY A 117 16.42 8.13 -0.74
C GLY A 117 14.91 8.39 -0.98
N ARG A 118 14.09 8.15 0.04
CA ARG A 118 12.63 8.36 -0.01
C ARG A 118 12.31 9.84 -0.24
N THR A 119 11.47 10.16 -1.23
CA THR A 119 11.02 11.53 -1.57
C THR A 119 9.65 11.90 -0.99
N PHE A 120 9.04 11.04 -0.17
CA PHE A 120 7.78 11.32 0.50
C PHE A 120 7.83 12.59 1.37
N ILE A 121 8.99 12.91 1.90
CA ILE A 121 9.22 13.94 2.92
C ILE A 121 9.72 15.26 2.29
N MET A 122 9.81 15.36 0.96
CA MET A 122 10.27 16.60 0.31
C MET A 122 9.12 17.59 0.07
N PRO A 123 9.23 18.84 0.53
CA PRO A 123 8.27 19.89 0.21
C PRO A 123 8.38 20.29 -1.28
N GLY A 124 7.22 20.47 -1.94
CA GLY A 124 7.12 20.98 -3.30
C GLY A 124 6.80 19.95 -4.38
N GLN A 125 5.72 20.21 -5.16
CA GLN A 125 5.26 19.32 -6.24
C GLN A 125 6.23 19.20 -7.42
N SER A 126 6.98 20.26 -7.75
CA SER A 126 7.90 20.27 -8.89
C SER A 126 9.14 19.39 -8.68
N GLN A 127 9.64 19.31 -7.45
CA GLN A 127 10.77 18.44 -7.11
C GLN A 127 10.36 16.96 -7.07
N ARG A 128 9.10 16.65 -6.67
CA ARG A 128 8.56 15.29 -6.66
C ARG A 128 8.42 14.70 -8.08
N LYS A 129 8.07 15.52 -9.09
CA LYS A 129 7.95 15.05 -10.49
C LYS A 129 9.26 14.57 -11.09
N LYS A 130 10.39 15.24 -10.81
CA LYS A 130 11.72 14.78 -11.25
C LYS A 130 12.17 13.52 -10.52
N SER A 131 11.69 13.26 -9.32
CA SER A 131 12.21 12.23 -8.43
C SER A 131 11.77 10.80 -8.77
N VAL A 132 10.59 10.57 -9.37
CA VAL A 132 10.14 9.20 -9.72
C VAL A 132 10.98 8.63 -10.85
N ARG A 133 11.21 9.40 -11.92
CA ARG A 133 12.08 9.00 -13.04
C ARG A 133 13.56 8.80 -12.63
N GLN A 134 14.00 9.47 -11.58
CA GLN A 134 15.35 9.24 -11.03
C GLN A 134 15.42 7.99 -10.15
N LYS A 135 14.28 7.57 -9.59
CA LYS A 135 14.19 6.45 -8.64
C LYS A 135 13.87 5.12 -9.28
N LEU A 136 13.13 5.13 -10.38
CA LEU A 136 12.68 3.93 -11.09
C LEU A 136 13.15 3.97 -12.54
N ASN A 137 13.73 2.87 -12.98
CA ASN A 137 14.03 2.62 -14.39
C ASN A 137 13.17 1.46 -14.87
N ALA A 138 12.56 1.61 -16.05
CA ALA A 138 11.80 0.55 -16.69
C ALA A 138 12.73 -0.39 -17.45
N ILE A 139 12.39 -1.66 -17.47
CA ILE A 139 13.02 -2.69 -18.31
C ILE A 139 12.13 -2.88 -19.53
N ASP A 140 12.43 -2.20 -20.63
CA ASP A 140 11.59 -2.11 -21.83
C ASP A 140 11.12 -3.48 -22.35
N LEU A 141 11.98 -4.49 -22.27
CA LEU A 141 11.67 -5.87 -22.67
C LEU A 141 10.43 -6.42 -21.96
N GLU A 142 10.16 -5.99 -20.73
CA GLU A 142 9.02 -6.47 -19.96
C GLU A 142 7.71 -5.76 -20.30
N PHE A 143 7.76 -4.63 -21.00
CA PHE A 143 6.60 -3.84 -21.40
C PHE A 143 6.25 -3.96 -22.88
N LYS A 144 7.25 -3.98 -23.75
CA LYS A 144 7.07 -3.84 -25.20
C LYS A 144 6.08 -4.84 -25.79
N GLY A 145 5.00 -4.32 -26.36
CA GLY A 145 3.96 -5.08 -27.04
C GLY A 145 3.03 -5.89 -26.12
N LYS A 146 3.07 -5.66 -24.79
CA LYS A 146 2.29 -6.42 -23.82
C LYS A 146 1.16 -5.61 -23.19
N ASN A 147 0.11 -6.30 -22.77
CA ASN A 147 -0.91 -5.77 -21.86
C ASN A 147 -0.44 -6.05 -20.43
N VAL A 148 -0.03 -5.00 -19.71
CA VAL A 148 0.60 -5.14 -18.40
C VAL A 148 -0.38 -4.80 -17.28
N LEU A 149 -0.36 -5.57 -16.19
CA LEU A 149 -1.02 -5.24 -14.94
C LEU A 149 0.04 -4.77 -13.94
N LEU A 150 0.02 -3.48 -13.64
CA LEU A 150 0.86 -2.89 -12.60
C LEU A 150 0.18 -3.05 -11.25
N ILE A 151 0.95 -3.47 -10.23
CA ILE A 151 0.44 -3.61 -8.86
C ILE A 151 1.19 -2.66 -7.96
N ASP A 152 0.44 -1.80 -7.25
CA ASP A 152 0.97 -0.97 -6.17
C ASP A 152 0.34 -1.36 -4.82
N ASP A 153 0.96 -0.98 -3.72
CA ASP A 153 0.37 -1.17 -2.39
C ASP A 153 -0.85 -0.26 -2.18
N SER A 154 -0.77 0.97 -2.60
CA SER A 154 -1.83 1.98 -2.44
C SER A 154 -1.67 3.15 -3.41
N ILE A 155 -2.75 3.88 -3.65
CA ILE A 155 -2.75 5.14 -4.42
C ILE A 155 -3.18 6.27 -3.50
N VAL A 156 -2.27 7.21 -3.23
CA VAL A 156 -2.55 8.38 -2.38
C VAL A 156 -2.85 9.61 -3.23
N ARG A 157 -1.82 10.26 -3.79
CA ARG A 157 -1.95 11.46 -4.63
C ARG A 157 -2.13 11.19 -6.12
N GLY A 158 -1.85 9.97 -6.57
CA GLY A 158 -1.92 9.55 -7.97
C GLY A 158 -0.79 10.10 -8.87
N THR A 159 0.03 11.03 -8.39
CA THR A 159 1.14 11.59 -9.18
C THR A 159 2.17 10.52 -9.55
N THR A 160 2.54 9.68 -8.60
CA THR A 160 3.46 8.55 -8.81
C THR A 160 2.86 7.54 -9.78
N SER A 161 1.61 7.12 -9.55
CA SER A 161 0.91 6.15 -10.41
C SER A 161 0.83 6.64 -11.84
N LYS A 162 0.48 7.93 -12.07
CA LYS A 162 0.46 8.53 -13.40
C LYS A 162 1.82 8.49 -14.10
N GLN A 163 2.90 8.78 -13.38
CA GLN A 163 4.26 8.75 -13.95
C GLN A 163 4.71 7.33 -14.27
N ILE A 164 4.38 6.36 -13.42
CA ILE A 164 4.72 4.95 -13.64
C ILE A 164 3.94 4.39 -14.83
N ILE A 165 2.66 4.70 -14.96
CA ILE A 165 1.85 4.32 -16.13
C ILE A 165 2.45 4.92 -17.40
N GLN A 166 2.86 6.20 -17.37
CA GLN A 166 3.50 6.82 -18.51
C GLN A 166 4.83 6.16 -18.87
N MET A 167 5.65 5.78 -17.86
CA MET A 167 6.90 5.04 -18.09
C MET A 167 6.63 3.69 -18.77
N ALA A 168 5.61 2.95 -18.32
CA ALA A 168 5.22 1.69 -18.95
C ALA A 168 4.80 1.88 -20.42
N ARG A 169 4.06 2.95 -20.72
CA ARG A 169 3.68 3.30 -22.09
C ARG A 169 4.88 3.71 -22.93
N ASP A 170 5.78 4.55 -22.38
CA ASP A 170 7.02 4.98 -23.04
C ASP A 170 7.92 3.76 -23.38
N SER A 171 7.87 2.71 -22.54
CA SER A 171 8.56 1.42 -22.75
C SER A 171 7.79 0.45 -23.69
N GLY A 172 6.71 0.91 -24.32
CA GLY A 172 6.00 0.20 -25.38
C GLY A 172 4.89 -0.77 -24.93
N ALA A 173 4.34 -0.62 -23.73
CA ALA A 173 3.15 -1.36 -23.32
C ALA A 173 1.94 -1.01 -24.23
N ARG A 174 1.17 -2.02 -24.65
CA ARG A 174 -0.07 -1.83 -25.43
C ARG A 174 -1.21 -1.32 -24.56
N LYS A 175 -1.41 -1.94 -23.42
CA LYS A 175 -2.37 -1.54 -22.40
C LYS A 175 -1.68 -1.55 -21.04
N VAL A 176 -2.08 -0.63 -20.20
CA VAL A 176 -1.59 -0.52 -18.81
C VAL A 176 -2.77 -0.54 -17.87
N TYR A 177 -2.98 -1.70 -17.26
CA TYR A 177 -3.93 -1.89 -16.18
C TYR A 177 -3.23 -1.60 -14.86
N PHE A 178 -3.97 -1.10 -13.90
CA PHE A 178 -3.43 -0.74 -12.59
C PHE A 178 -4.27 -1.33 -11.47
N ALA A 179 -3.62 -1.98 -10.50
CA ALA A 179 -4.29 -2.52 -9.33
C ALA A 179 -3.63 -2.01 -8.05
N SER A 180 -4.45 -1.65 -7.07
CA SER A 180 -4.03 -1.30 -5.72
C SER A 180 -4.35 -2.44 -4.76
N ALA A 181 -3.36 -2.90 -4.00
CA ALA A 181 -3.54 -3.93 -2.97
C ALA A 181 -4.35 -3.41 -1.76
N ALA A 182 -4.54 -2.10 -1.66
CA ALA A 182 -5.41 -1.45 -0.70
C ALA A 182 -6.64 -0.82 -1.37
N PRO A 183 -7.72 -0.55 -0.60
CA PRO A 183 -8.85 0.25 -1.04
C PRO A 183 -8.45 1.68 -1.41
N ALA A 184 -9.35 2.42 -2.04
CA ALA A 184 -9.13 3.82 -2.36
C ALA A 184 -8.99 4.66 -1.08
N ILE A 185 -7.89 5.41 -0.95
CA ILE A 185 -7.65 6.33 0.16
C ILE A 185 -8.44 7.61 -0.10
N ARG A 186 -9.46 7.86 0.72
CA ARG A 186 -10.44 8.95 0.52
C ARG A 186 -10.40 10.00 1.60
N TYR A 187 -9.90 9.64 2.79
CA TYR A 187 -9.96 10.48 3.99
C TYR A 187 -8.55 10.66 4.58
N PRO A 188 -8.25 11.83 5.18
CA PRO A 188 -6.97 12.04 5.85
C PRO A 188 -6.84 11.17 7.11
N ASN A 189 -5.61 10.87 7.52
CA ASN A 189 -5.35 10.25 8.81
C ASN A 189 -5.23 11.33 9.88
N VAL A 190 -5.75 11.06 11.09
CA VAL A 190 -5.70 11.96 12.25
C VAL A 190 -4.92 11.41 13.44
N TYR A 191 -4.31 10.22 13.29
CA TYR A 191 -3.63 9.49 14.36
C TYR A 191 -2.10 9.50 14.24
N GLY A 192 -1.53 10.42 13.46
CA GLY A 192 -0.08 10.60 13.35
C GLY A 192 0.57 10.08 12.05
N ILE A 193 -0.19 9.44 11.17
CA ILE A 193 0.33 9.14 9.83
C ILE A 193 0.28 10.41 8.99
N ASP A 194 1.41 10.76 8.33
CA ASP A 194 1.47 11.87 7.38
C ASP A 194 0.64 11.54 6.12
N MET A 195 -0.67 11.59 6.29
CA MET A 195 -1.63 11.44 5.22
C MET A 195 -2.08 12.83 4.79
N PRO A 196 -1.96 13.18 3.50
CA PRO A 196 -2.22 14.55 3.05
C PRO A 196 -3.67 14.97 3.32
N ALA A 197 -3.90 16.29 3.29
CA ALA A 197 -5.25 16.85 3.36
C ALA A 197 -6.14 16.24 2.27
N ALA A 198 -7.45 16.16 2.52
CA ALA A 198 -8.41 15.55 1.58
C ALA A 198 -8.31 16.08 0.15
N SER A 199 -7.94 17.37 -0.02
CA SER A 199 -7.72 17.99 -1.32
C SER A 199 -6.54 17.40 -2.12
N GLU A 200 -5.59 16.74 -1.46
CA GLU A 200 -4.44 16.09 -2.10
C GLU A 200 -4.69 14.61 -2.39
N LEU A 201 -5.74 14.02 -1.83
CA LEU A 201 -6.09 12.62 -2.07
C LEU A 201 -6.79 12.48 -3.41
N ILE A 202 -6.21 11.70 -4.33
CA ILE A 202 -6.77 11.57 -5.68
C ILE A 202 -8.18 10.99 -5.67
N ALA A 203 -8.50 10.11 -4.72
CA ALA A 203 -9.79 9.42 -4.65
C ALA A 203 -10.84 10.16 -3.78
N ALA A 204 -10.47 11.28 -3.12
CA ALA A 204 -11.43 12.05 -2.33
C ALA A 204 -12.55 12.61 -3.21
N GLY A 205 -13.80 12.26 -2.89
CA GLY A 205 -14.99 12.70 -3.63
C GLY A 205 -15.11 12.20 -5.08
N LYS A 206 -14.28 11.20 -5.48
CA LYS A 206 -14.27 10.69 -6.86
C LYS A 206 -14.62 9.20 -6.93
N THR A 207 -15.21 8.81 -8.04
CA THR A 207 -15.42 7.39 -8.40
C THR A 207 -14.11 6.74 -8.85
N ASN A 208 -14.05 5.41 -8.81
CA ASN A 208 -12.89 4.68 -9.31
C ASN A 208 -12.63 4.95 -10.81
N SER A 209 -13.68 5.14 -11.62
CA SER A 209 -13.56 5.47 -13.05
C SER A 209 -12.97 6.86 -13.28
N GLU A 210 -13.27 7.83 -12.42
CA GLU A 210 -12.64 9.15 -12.49
C GLU A 210 -11.16 9.09 -12.12
N VAL A 211 -10.80 8.32 -11.08
CA VAL A 211 -9.40 8.10 -10.70
C VAL A 211 -8.64 7.38 -11.81
N GLU A 212 -9.22 6.35 -12.43
CA GLU A 212 -8.68 5.63 -13.58
C GLU A 212 -8.25 6.60 -14.70
N LYS A 213 -9.17 7.48 -15.08
CA LYS A 213 -8.90 8.51 -16.11
C LYS A 213 -7.79 9.47 -15.66
N LEU A 214 -7.80 9.90 -14.40
CA LEU A 214 -6.81 10.84 -13.85
C LEU A 214 -5.40 10.27 -13.86
N ILE A 215 -5.23 8.98 -13.54
CA ILE A 215 -3.91 8.32 -13.58
C ILE A 215 -3.53 7.87 -14.98
N GLY A 216 -4.49 7.78 -15.91
CA GLY A 216 -4.26 7.37 -17.31
C GLY A 216 -4.15 5.87 -17.51
N ALA A 217 -4.73 5.05 -16.62
CA ALA A 217 -4.82 3.61 -16.78
C ALA A 217 -5.91 3.21 -17.76
N ASP A 218 -5.74 2.07 -18.45
CA ASP A 218 -6.79 1.47 -19.29
C ASP A 218 -7.84 0.73 -18.45
N TRP A 219 -7.51 0.39 -17.24
CA TRP A 219 -8.40 -0.13 -16.21
C TRP A 219 -7.76 0.00 -14.84
N LEU A 220 -8.57 0.39 -13.84
CA LEU A 220 -8.16 0.50 -12.43
C LEU A 220 -9.00 -0.42 -11.56
N ILE A 221 -8.34 -1.21 -10.72
CA ILE A 221 -8.96 -2.03 -9.69
C ILE A 221 -8.37 -1.70 -8.32
N TYR A 222 -9.23 -1.45 -7.34
CA TYR A 222 -8.87 -1.34 -5.93
C TYR A 222 -9.25 -2.60 -5.18
N GLN A 223 -8.55 -2.91 -4.10
CA GLN A 223 -8.98 -3.90 -3.13
C GLN A 223 -10.31 -3.48 -2.48
N ASP A 224 -11.12 -4.45 -2.06
CA ASP A 224 -12.27 -4.19 -1.19
C ASP A 224 -11.83 -4.08 0.27
N LEU A 225 -12.49 -3.23 1.08
CA LEU A 225 -12.10 -3.03 2.48
C LEU A 225 -12.28 -4.29 3.30
N ASP A 226 -13.38 -5.00 3.10
CA ASP A 226 -13.68 -6.26 3.80
C ASP A 226 -12.63 -7.34 3.47
N ASP A 227 -12.18 -7.40 2.22
CA ASP A 227 -11.14 -8.31 1.77
C ASP A 227 -9.76 -7.94 2.37
N LEU A 228 -9.48 -6.65 2.52
CA LEU A 228 -8.27 -6.17 3.21
C LEU A 228 -8.29 -6.56 4.70
N ILE A 229 -9.42 -6.30 5.38
CA ILE A 229 -9.61 -6.66 6.79
C ILE A 229 -9.47 -8.17 6.98
N ALA A 230 -10.12 -8.97 6.12
CA ALA A 230 -10.00 -10.43 6.17
C ALA A 230 -8.56 -10.90 5.94
N ALA A 231 -7.84 -10.29 4.98
CA ALA A 231 -6.45 -10.65 4.68
C ALA A 231 -5.50 -10.37 5.88
N ALA A 232 -5.71 -9.26 6.59
CA ALA A 232 -4.96 -8.94 7.80
C ALA A 232 -5.39 -9.82 8.98
N GLY A 233 -6.71 -9.90 9.25
CA GLY A 233 -7.27 -10.54 10.45
C GLY A 233 -7.11 -12.06 10.52
N GLU A 234 -6.92 -12.76 9.40
CA GLU A 234 -6.74 -14.22 9.37
C GLU A 234 -5.57 -14.70 10.26
N GLY A 235 -4.57 -13.84 10.49
CA GLY A 235 -3.41 -14.17 11.31
C GLY A 235 -3.68 -14.12 12.83
N ASN A 236 -4.70 -13.38 13.28
CA ASN A 236 -5.07 -13.24 14.68
C ASN A 236 -6.57 -12.92 14.83
N PRO A 237 -7.41 -13.91 15.08
CA PRO A 237 -8.87 -13.72 15.23
C PRO A 237 -9.28 -12.92 16.46
N ALA A 238 -8.37 -12.65 17.39
CA ALA A 238 -8.64 -11.79 18.54
C ALA A 238 -8.73 -10.30 18.14
N ILE A 239 -8.16 -9.91 17.00
CA ILE A 239 -8.33 -8.58 16.43
C ILE A 239 -9.65 -8.55 15.66
N THR A 240 -10.69 -8.01 16.28
CA THR A 240 -12.04 -7.94 15.69
C THR A 240 -12.30 -6.66 14.92
N ARG A 241 -11.48 -5.63 15.11
CA ARG A 241 -11.62 -4.32 14.49
C ARG A 241 -10.25 -3.73 14.16
N TYR A 242 -10.16 -3.07 13.03
CA TYR A 242 -9.00 -2.29 12.60
C TYR A 242 -9.34 -0.82 12.47
N GLU A 243 -8.36 0.05 12.69
CA GLU A 243 -8.43 1.45 12.28
C GLU A 243 -8.33 1.51 10.73
N CYS A 244 -9.40 1.95 10.08
CA CYS A 244 -9.56 1.97 8.63
C CYS A 244 -10.02 3.35 8.11
N SER A 245 -9.92 4.39 8.93
CA SER A 245 -10.51 5.72 8.65
C SER A 245 -10.08 6.32 7.31
N VAL A 246 -8.86 6.06 6.87
CA VAL A 246 -8.35 6.55 5.57
C VAL A 246 -9.15 6.01 4.37
N PHE A 247 -9.86 4.90 4.54
CA PHE A 247 -10.69 4.28 3.51
C PHE A 247 -12.17 4.60 3.65
N ASN A 248 -12.73 4.51 4.87
CA ASN A 248 -14.16 4.62 5.14
C ASN A 248 -14.59 5.93 5.82
N GLY A 249 -13.66 6.71 6.38
CA GLY A 249 -13.96 7.95 7.10
C GLY A 249 -14.49 7.75 8.53
N GLU A 250 -14.45 6.52 9.04
CA GLU A 250 -14.89 6.21 10.42
C GLU A 250 -13.70 6.32 11.37
N TYR A 251 -13.61 7.45 12.04
CA TYR A 251 -12.54 7.68 13.02
C TYR A 251 -12.88 7.02 14.36
N ILE A 252 -11.86 6.46 15.01
CA ILE A 252 -11.98 5.87 16.33
C ILE A 252 -11.75 6.96 17.37
N THR A 253 -12.76 7.25 18.18
CA THR A 253 -12.72 8.21 19.29
C THR A 253 -12.83 7.50 20.63
#